data_9d32873fa7daa4783dd25701fe9a6a14
#
_entry.id   9d32873fa7daa4783dd25701fe9a6a14
#
_cell.length_a   1.000
_cell.length_b   1.000
_cell.length_c   1.000
_cell.angle_alpha   90.00
_cell.angle_beta   90.00
_cell.angle_gamma   90.00
#
_symmetry.space_group_name_H-M   'P 1'
#
loop_
_entity.id
_entity.type
_entity.pdbx_description
1 polymer ?
#
loop_
_entity_poly.entity_id
_entity_poly.type
_entity_poly.pdbx_seq_one_letter_code
_entity_poly.pdbx_strand_id
1 'polypeptide(L)'
;NENFKIMHMNIFFIIVILSMSFKSHSEIVFTDKFTTDKNWKMITDQVMGGISQGQFNFQKIGYDDAVILTGKVSTKNNGGFIQIRRNLNNVNLNNVKKVTIIAKGNDEKYFIHLRTSFTILPWQYYQSSFVVENNFKSFVLPLSDFKRSGYLLPTRINPNNIKSIGIVAFGKDYNAELIVKEISFVK
;
A
#
# COMPACT_ATOMS: atom_id res chain seq x y z
N ASN A 1 -72.45 22.72 37.41
CA ASN A 1 -72.10 21.57 36.57
C ASN A 1 -70.94 22.00 35.61
N GLU A 2 -69.77 21.98 36.14
CA GLU A 2 -68.59 22.32 35.38
C GLU A 2 -67.99 21.07 34.70
N ASN A 3 -67.99 21.07 33.39
CA ASN A 3 -67.38 20.04 32.59
C ASN A 3 -65.84 20.23 32.63
N PHE A 4 -65.20 19.34 33.36
CA PHE A 4 -63.75 19.23 33.40
C PHE A 4 -63.25 18.66 32.06
N LYS A 5 -62.76 19.51 31.17
CA LYS A 5 -62.18 19.14 29.88
C LYS A 5 -60.74 18.68 30.11
N ILE A 6 -60.54 17.37 30.14
CA ILE A 6 -59.20 16.78 30.20
C ILE A 6 -58.50 17.03 28.85
N MET A 7 -57.54 17.92 28.90
CA MET A 7 -56.70 18.23 27.76
C MET A 7 -55.61 17.16 27.66
N HIS A 8 -55.75 16.22 26.73
CA HIS A 8 -54.71 15.28 26.41
C HIS A 8 -53.55 16.02 25.74
N MET A 9 -52.51 16.30 26.50
CA MET A 9 -51.27 16.84 26.04
C MET A 9 -50.45 15.69 25.42
N ASN A 10 -50.50 15.57 24.10
CA ASN A 10 -49.63 14.64 23.35
C ASN A 10 -48.19 15.15 23.44
N ILE A 11 -47.41 14.55 24.32
CA ILE A 11 -45.98 14.72 24.36
C ILE A 11 -45.39 13.97 23.18
N PHE A 12 -45.15 14.69 22.08
CA PHE A 12 -44.31 14.19 20.99
C PHE A 12 -42.87 14.11 21.52
N PHE A 13 -42.45 12.91 21.88
CA PHE A 13 -41.04 12.60 22.11
C PHE A 13 -40.36 12.66 20.73
N ILE A 14 -39.77 13.82 20.40
CA ILE A 14 -38.83 13.96 19.29
C ILE A 14 -37.53 13.28 19.75
N ILE A 15 -37.37 11.99 19.40
CA ILE A 15 -36.09 11.31 19.51
C ILE A 15 -35.18 11.91 18.39
N VAL A 16 -34.42 12.94 18.75
CA VAL A 16 -33.31 13.40 17.93
C VAL A 16 -32.24 12.32 18.01
N ILE A 17 -32.27 11.37 17.06
CA ILE A 17 -31.16 10.46 16.82
C ILE A 17 -30.02 11.32 16.30
N LEU A 18 -29.18 11.78 17.22
CA LEU A 18 -27.89 12.38 16.88
C LEU A 18 -27.06 11.26 16.25
N SER A 19 -27.12 11.12 14.92
CA SER A 19 -26.22 10.24 14.17
C SER A 19 -24.82 10.81 14.33
N MET A 20 -24.12 10.42 15.40
CA MET A 20 -22.69 10.58 15.50
C MET A 20 -22.09 9.76 14.38
N SER A 21 -21.81 10.39 13.24
CA SER A 21 -20.89 9.86 12.23
C SER A 21 -19.55 9.71 12.93
N PHE A 22 -19.28 8.52 13.45
CA PHE A 22 -17.93 8.13 13.81
C PHE A 22 -17.13 8.12 12.51
N LYS A 23 -16.49 9.25 12.18
CA LYS A 23 -15.41 9.22 11.22
C LYS A 23 -14.39 8.25 11.79
N SER A 24 -14.35 7.04 11.25
CA SER A 24 -13.29 6.09 11.53
C SER A 24 -11.98 6.80 11.18
N HIS A 25 -11.32 7.34 12.20
CA HIS A 25 -10.01 7.94 12.05
C HIS A 25 -9.04 6.79 11.81
N SER A 26 -8.65 6.60 10.55
CA SER A 26 -7.68 5.57 10.21
C SER A 26 -6.33 5.97 10.80
N GLU A 27 -5.88 5.23 11.81
CA GLU A 27 -4.60 5.48 12.49
C GLU A 27 -3.44 5.00 11.62
N ILE A 28 -2.52 5.92 11.30
CA ILE A 28 -1.27 5.60 10.63
C ILE A 28 -0.33 4.97 11.65
N VAL A 29 0.10 3.74 11.39
CA VAL A 29 1.03 2.97 12.23
C VAL A 29 2.47 3.22 11.83
N PHE A 30 2.70 3.37 10.53
CA PHE A 30 4.00 3.61 9.94
C PHE A 30 3.82 4.40 8.65
N THR A 31 4.73 5.36 8.41
CA THR A 31 4.80 6.08 7.13
C THR A 31 6.25 6.29 6.70
N ASP A 32 6.48 6.23 5.39
CA ASP A 32 7.72 6.65 4.75
C ASP A 32 7.40 7.74 3.72
N LYS A 33 8.03 8.90 3.87
CA LYS A 33 7.94 10.05 2.97
C LYS A 33 9.19 10.24 2.11
N PHE A 34 10.03 9.22 2.07
CA PHE A 34 11.22 9.18 1.21
C PHE A 34 12.23 10.32 1.45
N THR A 35 12.36 10.74 2.71
CA THR A 35 13.32 11.78 3.12
C THR A 35 14.77 11.28 3.15
N THR A 36 14.98 9.96 3.08
CA THR A 36 16.30 9.32 3.08
C THR A 36 16.29 8.00 2.30
N ASP A 37 17.37 7.72 1.61
CA ASP A 37 17.58 6.49 0.83
C ASP A 37 18.07 5.31 1.65
N LYS A 38 18.59 5.53 2.85
CA LYS A 38 19.30 4.54 3.68
C LYS A 38 18.54 3.23 3.93
N ASN A 39 17.22 3.27 3.84
CA ASN A 39 16.37 2.12 4.14
C ASN A 39 15.91 1.34 2.91
N TRP A 40 16.13 1.85 1.71
CA TRP A 40 15.67 1.27 0.47
C TRP A 40 16.82 0.69 -0.34
N LYS A 41 16.58 -0.45 -0.98
CA LYS A 41 17.57 -1.14 -1.83
C LYS A 41 16.93 -1.53 -3.15
N MET A 42 17.68 -1.32 -4.26
CA MET A 42 17.29 -1.84 -5.57
C MET A 42 17.49 -3.36 -5.62
N ILE A 43 16.53 -4.05 -6.19
CA ILE A 43 16.59 -5.47 -6.53
C ILE A 43 15.95 -5.65 -7.90
N THR A 44 16.66 -6.31 -8.81
CA THR A 44 16.16 -6.64 -10.14
C THR A 44 16.16 -8.15 -10.35
N ASP A 45 15.52 -8.62 -11.41
CA ASP A 45 15.51 -10.03 -11.80
C ASP A 45 16.89 -10.57 -12.20
N GLN A 46 17.90 -9.73 -12.31
CA GLN A 46 19.28 -10.16 -12.53
C GLN A 46 19.80 -11.14 -11.47
N VAL A 47 19.25 -11.07 -10.23
CA VAL A 47 19.53 -12.06 -9.17
C VAL A 47 19.10 -13.48 -9.53
N MET A 48 18.27 -13.63 -10.59
CA MET A 48 17.78 -14.92 -11.09
C MET A 48 18.13 -15.15 -12.57
N GLY A 49 19.06 -14.34 -13.13
CA GLY A 49 19.49 -14.45 -14.54
C GLY A 49 18.64 -13.62 -15.52
N GLY A 50 17.68 -12.84 -15.06
CA GLY A 50 16.92 -11.88 -15.87
C GLY A 50 17.78 -10.72 -16.37
N ILE A 51 17.22 -9.89 -17.25
CA ILE A 51 17.95 -8.80 -17.91
C ILE A 51 17.30 -7.43 -17.69
N SER A 52 16.32 -7.33 -16.80
CA SER A 52 15.72 -6.03 -16.46
C SER A 52 16.76 -5.09 -15.85
N GLN A 53 16.66 -3.81 -16.20
CA GLN A 53 17.53 -2.77 -15.70
C GLN A 53 16.70 -1.69 -15.04
N GLY A 54 17.11 -1.26 -13.86
CA GLY A 54 16.40 -0.24 -13.12
C GLY A 54 17.31 0.59 -12.25
N GLN A 55 16.82 1.78 -11.93
CA GLN A 55 17.45 2.69 -10.99
C GLN A 55 16.38 3.39 -10.16
N PHE A 56 16.78 3.94 -9.04
CA PHE A 56 15.95 4.81 -8.24
C PHE A 56 16.74 5.97 -7.67
N ASN A 57 16.08 7.07 -7.46
CA ASN A 57 16.67 8.24 -6.81
C ASN A 57 15.64 8.93 -5.93
N PHE A 58 16.12 9.64 -4.93
CA PHE A 58 15.34 10.47 -4.01
C PHE A 58 15.50 11.92 -4.42
N GLN A 59 14.39 12.62 -4.58
CA GLN A 59 14.40 14.05 -4.91
C GLN A 59 13.15 14.76 -4.44
N LYS A 60 13.18 16.08 -4.41
CA LYS A 60 12.01 16.91 -4.15
C LYS A 60 11.16 17.06 -5.42
N ILE A 61 9.85 16.86 -5.26
CA ILE A 61 8.82 17.15 -6.26
C ILE A 61 7.90 18.22 -5.68
N GLY A 62 8.16 19.46 -6.04
CA GLY A 62 7.60 20.62 -5.35
C GLY A 62 8.15 20.72 -3.93
N TYR A 63 7.27 20.71 -2.94
CA TYR A 63 7.66 20.77 -1.52
C TYR A 63 7.84 19.39 -0.87
N ASP A 64 7.43 18.31 -1.54
CA ASP A 64 7.47 16.96 -0.99
C ASP A 64 8.74 16.22 -1.43
N ASP A 65 9.29 15.40 -0.53
CA ASP A 65 10.27 14.39 -0.90
C ASP A 65 9.57 13.24 -1.63
N ALA A 66 10.26 12.62 -2.56
CA ALA A 66 9.74 11.50 -3.34
C ALA A 66 10.85 10.55 -3.76
N VAL A 67 10.50 9.29 -4.00
CA VAL A 67 11.35 8.34 -4.71
C VAL A 67 10.85 8.20 -6.15
N ILE A 68 11.78 8.17 -7.08
CA ILE A 68 11.55 7.89 -8.50
C ILE A 68 12.17 6.55 -8.82
N LEU A 69 11.35 5.61 -9.28
CA LEU A 69 11.75 4.31 -9.80
C LEU A 69 11.61 4.31 -11.32
N THR A 70 12.71 4.13 -12.04
CA THR A 70 12.72 4.05 -13.50
C THR A 70 13.49 2.84 -13.97
N GLY A 71 13.17 2.36 -15.19
CA GLY A 71 13.92 1.28 -15.79
C GLY A 71 13.17 0.53 -16.87
N LYS A 72 13.86 -0.43 -17.49
CA LYS A 72 13.31 -1.32 -18.50
C LYS A 72 13.06 -2.69 -17.89
N VAL A 73 11.80 -3.06 -17.77
CA VAL A 73 11.39 -4.42 -17.37
C VAL A 73 11.42 -5.31 -18.60
N SER A 74 12.01 -6.50 -18.49
CA SER A 74 12.03 -7.51 -19.53
C SER A 74 11.74 -8.90 -18.97
N THR A 75 10.80 -9.61 -19.60
CA THR A 75 10.43 -10.99 -19.22
C THR A 75 11.37 -12.05 -19.77
N LYS A 76 12.38 -11.66 -20.55
CA LYS A 76 13.40 -12.58 -21.07
C LYS A 76 14.17 -13.26 -19.92
N ASN A 77 14.63 -14.48 -20.18
CA ASN A 77 15.42 -15.29 -19.23
C ASN A 77 14.67 -15.55 -17.90
N ASN A 78 13.33 -15.73 -17.94
CA ASN A 78 12.48 -15.87 -16.76
C ASN A 78 12.56 -14.68 -15.78
N GLY A 79 12.95 -13.50 -16.29
CA GLY A 79 12.95 -12.25 -15.54
C GLY A 79 11.54 -11.61 -15.47
N GLY A 80 11.50 -10.31 -15.33
CA GLY A 80 10.26 -9.53 -15.42
C GLY A 80 10.01 -8.60 -14.26
N PHE A 81 11.04 -8.15 -13.51
CA PHE A 81 10.83 -7.15 -12.48
C PHE A 81 12.03 -6.24 -12.21
N ILE A 82 11.70 -5.04 -11.78
CA ILE A 82 12.57 -4.15 -11.00
C ILE A 82 11.81 -3.71 -9.75
N GLN A 83 12.48 -3.61 -8.62
CA GLN A 83 11.87 -3.17 -7.37
C GLN A 83 12.83 -2.42 -6.48
N ILE A 84 12.29 -1.54 -5.65
CA ILE A 84 12.94 -1.06 -4.45
C ILE A 84 12.29 -1.72 -3.25
N ARG A 85 13.10 -2.13 -2.27
CA ARG A 85 12.62 -2.85 -1.07
C ARG A 85 13.15 -2.19 0.21
N ARG A 86 12.25 -2.06 1.18
CA ARG A 86 12.56 -1.62 2.54
C ARG A 86 12.34 -2.74 3.54
N ASN A 87 13.28 -2.89 4.48
CA ASN A 87 13.15 -3.79 5.63
C ASN A 87 12.29 -3.12 6.72
N LEU A 88 11.40 -3.89 7.35
CA LEU A 88 10.47 -3.45 8.39
C LEU A 88 10.62 -4.24 9.70
N ASN A 89 11.72 -4.97 9.89
CA ASN A 89 11.89 -5.84 11.08
C ASN A 89 11.71 -5.13 12.43
N ASN A 90 11.99 -3.83 12.49
CA ASN A 90 11.87 -3.04 13.70
C ASN A 90 10.60 -2.17 13.75
N VAL A 91 9.65 -2.42 12.86
CA VAL A 91 8.38 -1.70 12.79
C VAL A 91 7.29 -2.56 13.39
N ASN A 92 6.58 -2.03 14.39
CA ASN A 92 5.40 -2.69 14.95
C ASN A 92 4.19 -2.40 14.05
N LEU A 93 3.70 -3.43 13.36
CA LEU A 93 2.57 -3.34 12.44
C LEU A 93 1.28 -3.95 13.01
N ASN A 94 1.14 -4.02 14.33
CA ASN A 94 -0.05 -4.56 14.99
C ASN A 94 -1.33 -3.87 14.51
N ASN A 95 -2.35 -4.68 14.20
CA ASN A 95 -3.68 -4.24 13.78
C ASN A 95 -3.74 -3.45 12.47
N VAL A 96 -2.65 -3.43 11.68
CA VAL A 96 -2.68 -2.87 10.33
C VAL A 96 -3.68 -3.64 9.46
N LYS A 97 -4.48 -2.92 8.69
CA LYS A 97 -5.49 -3.47 7.78
C LYS A 97 -5.20 -3.18 6.32
N LYS A 98 -4.44 -2.13 6.04
CA LYS A 98 -4.19 -1.68 4.65
C LYS A 98 -2.83 -1.00 4.52
N VAL A 99 -2.33 -1.00 3.29
CA VAL A 99 -1.24 -0.15 2.82
C VAL A 99 -1.86 0.99 2.00
N THR A 100 -1.38 2.21 2.20
CA THR A 100 -1.72 3.34 1.34
C THR A 100 -0.46 3.84 0.64
N ILE A 101 -0.58 4.29 -0.60
CA ILE A 101 0.53 4.83 -1.38
C ILE A 101 0.07 6.04 -2.18
N ILE A 102 0.85 7.12 -2.15
CA ILE A 102 0.62 8.31 -2.97
C ILE A 102 1.63 8.30 -4.10
N ALA A 103 1.15 8.10 -5.32
CA ALA A 103 2.00 7.88 -6.48
C ALA A 103 1.42 8.48 -7.76
N LYS A 104 2.31 8.68 -8.76
CA LYS A 104 2.00 8.95 -10.15
C LYS A 104 2.98 8.25 -11.06
N GLY A 105 2.70 8.18 -12.36
CA GLY A 105 3.61 7.57 -13.33
C GLY A 105 3.03 7.57 -14.75
N ASN A 106 3.43 6.60 -15.54
CA ASN A 106 3.26 6.50 -16.98
C ASN A 106 2.08 5.61 -17.43
N ASP A 107 0.94 5.69 -16.74
CA ASP A 107 -0.29 4.94 -17.03
C ASP A 107 -0.14 3.41 -16.98
N GLU A 108 0.86 2.94 -16.21
CA GLU A 108 1.18 1.54 -16.07
C GLU A 108 0.74 0.96 -14.72
N LYS A 109 0.66 -0.38 -14.68
CA LYS A 109 0.38 -1.13 -13.46
C LYS A 109 1.65 -1.40 -12.68
N TYR A 110 1.61 -1.05 -11.39
CA TYR A 110 2.66 -1.34 -10.41
C TYR A 110 2.12 -2.18 -9.28
N PHE A 111 3.03 -2.71 -8.46
CA PHE A 111 2.68 -3.65 -7.39
C PHE A 111 3.35 -3.26 -6.09
N ILE A 112 2.67 -3.57 -4.99
CA ILE A 112 3.29 -3.67 -3.68
C ILE A 112 3.51 -5.15 -3.37
N HIS A 113 4.76 -5.51 -3.08
CA HIS A 113 5.12 -6.82 -2.58
C HIS A 113 5.37 -6.75 -1.07
N LEU A 114 4.73 -7.63 -0.31
CA LEU A 114 4.99 -7.82 1.10
C LEU A 114 5.67 -9.17 1.30
N ARG A 115 6.74 -9.19 2.08
CA ARG A 115 7.34 -10.42 2.56
C ARG A 115 7.11 -10.54 4.06
N THR A 116 6.86 -11.77 4.50
CA THR A 116 6.58 -12.10 5.90
C THR A 116 7.64 -13.07 6.42
N SER A 117 7.59 -13.40 7.70
CA SER A 117 8.43 -14.45 8.29
C SER A 117 8.24 -15.83 7.62
N PHE A 118 7.14 -16.05 6.90
CA PHE A 118 6.87 -17.29 6.17
C PHE A 118 7.41 -17.29 4.73
N THR A 119 7.85 -16.15 4.21
CA THR A 119 8.43 -16.05 2.86
C THR A 119 9.92 -16.37 2.90
N ILE A 120 10.26 -17.65 2.93
CA ILE A 120 11.63 -18.14 3.05
C ILE A 120 12.35 -18.05 1.70
N LEU A 121 11.68 -18.47 0.62
CA LEU A 121 12.27 -18.52 -0.71
C LEU A 121 12.25 -17.13 -1.39
N PRO A 122 13.24 -16.81 -2.24
CA PRO A 122 13.33 -15.49 -2.88
C PRO A 122 12.11 -15.06 -3.69
N TRP A 123 11.43 -16.02 -4.32
CA TRP A 123 10.23 -15.80 -5.15
C TRP A 123 8.91 -15.82 -4.37
N GLN A 124 8.97 -15.98 -3.05
CA GLN A 124 7.78 -15.93 -2.20
C GLN A 124 7.48 -14.50 -1.76
N TYR A 125 6.25 -14.05 -1.99
CA TYR A 125 5.73 -12.74 -1.59
C TYR A 125 4.19 -12.76 -1.60
N TYR A 126 3.61 -11.70 -1.07
CA TYR A 126 2.20 -11.35 -1.27
C TYR A 126 2.15 -10.07 -2.08
N GLN A 127 1.24 -9.97 -3.03
CA GLN A 127 1.15 -8.83 -3.92
C GLN A 127 -0.25 -8.24 -4.01
N SER A 128 -0.31 -6.92 -4.11
CA SER A 128 -1.47 -6.16 -4.55
C SER A 128 -1.02 -5.13 -5.59
N SER A 129 -1.90 -4.76 -6.52
CA SER A 129 -1.55 -3.89 -7.64
C SER A 129 -2.36 -2.60 -7.64
N PHE A 130 -1.80 -1.57 -8.28
CA PHE A 130 -2.46 -0.29 -8.55
C PHE A 130 -2.02 0.22 -9.93
N VAL A 131 -2.87 1.01 -10.57
CA VAL A 131 -2.58 1.63 -11.87
C VAL A 131 -2.38 3.12 -11.64
N VAL A 132 -1.20 3.62 -11.98
CA VAL A 132 -0.89 5.04 -11.85
C VAL A 132 -1.31 5.81 -13.08
N GLU A 133 -1.47 7.11 -12.93
CA GLU A 133 -1.67 8.08 -13.99
C GLU A 133 -0.64 9.19 -13.85
N ASN A 134 -0.62 10.14 -14.78
CA ASN A 134 0.33 11.24 -14.77
C ASN A 134 0.15 12.23 -13.59
N ASN A 135 -0.96 12.14 -12.85
CA ASN A 135 -1.23 12.93 -11.66
C ASN A 135 -1.11 12.10 -10.39
N PHE A 136 -0.65 12.70 -9.29
CA PHE A 136 -0.61 12.04 -7.99
C PHE A 136 -2.00 11.65 -7.52
N LYS A 137 -2.15 10.36 -7.19
CA LYS A 137 -3.34 9.79 -6.57
C LYS A 137 -2.95 8.97 -5.34
N SER A 138 -3.88 8.88 -4.41
CA SER A 138 -3.77 7.98 -3.26
C SER A 138 -4.44 6.66 -3.62
N PHE A 139 -3.71 5.56 -3.44
CA PHE A 139 -4.19 4.20 -3.62
C PHE A 139 -4.28 3.51 -2.26
N VAL A 140 -5.38 2.82 -2.02
CA VAL A 140 -5.64 2.05 -0.80
C VAL A 140 -5.62 0.58 -1.16
N LEU A 141 -4.74 -0.19 -0.50
CA LEU A 141 -4.52 -1.60 -0.74
C LEU A 141 -4.80 -2.38 0.57
N PRO A 142 -6.03 -2.90 0.77
CA PRO A 142 -6.36 -3.71 1.93
C PRO A 142 -5.46 -4.96 1.99
N LEU A 143 -5.02 -5.36 3.19
CA LEU A 143 -4.21 -6.59 3.33
C LEU A 143 -4.97 -7.85 2.89
N SER A 144 -6.30 -7.83 2.93
CA SER A 144 -7.16 -8.90 2.39
C SER A 144 -7.01 -9.11 0.88
N ASP A 145 -6.61 -8.08 0.14
CA ASP A 145 -6.53 -8.10 -1.33
C ASP A 145 -5.17 -8.57 -1.84
N PHE A 146 -4.20 -8.72 -0.92
CA PHE A 146 -2.88 -9.24 -1.26
C PHE A 146 -2.94 -10.74 -1.53
N LYS A 147 -2.55 -11.13 -2.73
CA LYS A 147 -2.50 -12.52 -3.18
C LYS A 147 -1.12 -13.11 -2.96
N ARG A 148 -1.07 -14.32 -2.39
CA ARG A 148 0.18 -15.08 -2.21
C ARG A 148 0.75 -15.54 -3.56
N SER A 149 2.07 -15.53 -3.71
CA SER A 149 2.75 -16.00 -4.93
C SER A 149 2.84 -17.53 -5.02
N GLY A 150 2.56 -18.26 -3.95
CA GLY A 150 2.64 -19.73 -3.93
C GLY A 150 1.79 -20.36 -2.84
N TYR A 151 1.43 -21.63 -3.06
CA TYR A 151 0.50 -22.39 -2.20
C TYR A 151 1.02 -22.66 -0.79
N LEU A 152 2.33 -22.69 -0.60
CA LEU A 152 2.95 -22.92 0.71
C LEU A 152 2.84 -21.74 1.66
N LEU A 153 2.46 -20.57 1.16
CA LEU A 153 2.23 -19.39 2.00
C LEU A 153 0.83 -19.41 2.61
N PRO A 154 0.65 -18.93 3.85
CA PRO A 154 -0.67 -18.70 4.43
C PRO A 154 -1.57 -17.87 3.49
N THR A 155 -2.86 -18.16 3.45
CA THR A 155 -3.82 -17.45 2.58
C THR A 155 -4.04 -16.00 3.01
N ARG A 156 -3.85 -15.70 4.29
CA ARG A 156 -4.01 -14.35 4.85
C ARG A 156 -2.71 -13.87 5.46
N ILE A 157 -2.44 -12.59 5.28
CA ILE A 157 -1.31 -11.92 5.92
C ILE A 157 -1.65 -11.62 7.37
N ASN A 158 -0.79 -12.09 8.29
CA ASN A 158 -0.76 -11.54 9.63
C ASN A 158 0.18 -10.32 9.61
N PRO A 159 -0.30 -9.10 9.89
CA PRO A 159 0.53 -7.89 9.80
C PRO A 159 1.77 -7.94 10.70
N ASN A 160 1.72 -8.63 11.83
CA ASN A 160 2.86 -8.79 12.74
C ASN A 160 4.02 -9.57 12.13
N ASN A 161 3.75 -10.35 11.10
CA ASN A 161 4.76 -11.17 10.42
C ASN A 161 5.39 -10.44 9.23
N ILE A 162 4.93 -9.25 8.86
CA ILE A 162 5.49 -8.50 7.73
C ILE A 162 6.92 -8.08 8.06
N LYS A 163 7.86 -8.43 7.18
CA LYS A 163 9.30 -8.20 7.32
C LYS A 163 9.86 -7.18 6.33
N SER A 164 9.22 -7.03 5.19
CA SER A 164 9.62 -6.02 4.20
C SER A 164 8.48 -5.64 3.28
N ILE A 165 8.61 -4.46 2.70
CA ILE A 165 7.74 -3.93 1.64
C ILE A 165 8.58 -3.61 0.42
N GLY A 166 8.06 -3.97 -0.77
CA GLY A 166 8.64 -3.64 -2.07
C GLY A 166 7.67 -2.83 -2.93
N ILE A 167 8.18 -1.84 -3.63
CA ILE A 167 7.51 -1.11 -4.71
C ILE A 167 8.06 -1.66 -6.01
N VAL A 168 7.19 -2.20 -6.88
CA VAL A 168 7.61 -3.13 -7.94
C VAL A 168 6.97 -2.78 -9.28
N ALA A 169 7.80 -2.74 -10.31
CA ALA A 169 7.40 -2.84 -11.71
C ALA A 169 7.57 -4.30 -12.15
N PHE A 170 6.50 -4.95 -12.65
CA PHE A 170 6.48 -6.41 -12.76
C PHE A 170 5.56 -6.93 -13.87
N GLY A 171 5.95 -8.06 -14.48
CA GLY A 171 5.06 -9.01 -15.14
C GLY A 171 4.89 -8.82 -16.66
N LYS A 172 5.47 -7.80 -17.27
CA LYS A 172 5.50 -7.60 -18.73
C LYS A 172 6.72 -6.78 -19.15
N ASP A 173 7.01 -6.74 -20.45
CA ASP A 173 8.03 -5.86 -21.02
C ASP A 173 7.50 -4.42 -21.10
N TYR A 174 8.13 -3.47 -20.42
CA TYR A 174 7.81 -2.04 -20.51
C TYR A 174 8.89 -1.16 -19.88
N ASN A 175 8.83 0.14 -20.17
CA ASN A 175 9.63 1.13 -19.50
C ASN A 175 8.86 1.62 -18.26
N ALA A 176 9.38 1.34 -17.10
CA ALA A 176 8.79 1.78 -15.84
C ALA A 176 9.18 3.24 -15.54
N GLU A 177 8.19 4.01 -15.08
CA GLU A 177 8.37 5.37 -14.56
C GLU A 177 7.33 5.59 -13.47
N LEU A 178 7.78 5.51 -12.21
CA LEU A 178 6.93 5.63 -11.03
C LEU A 178 7.52 6.62 -10.05
N ILE A 179 6.71 7.57 -9.61
CA ILE A 179 7.08 8.57 -8.61
C ILE A 179 6.18 8.36 -7.39
N VAL A 180 6.77 8.16 -6.22
CA VAL A 180 6.05 7.91 -4.97
C VAL A 180 6.44 8.95 -3.93
N LYS A 181 5.45 9.64 -3.36
CA LYS A 181 5.63 10.63 -2.28
C LYS A 181 5.48 10.05 -0.88
N GLU A 182 4.64 9.04 -0.74
CA GLU A 182 4.35 8.46 0.56
C GLU A 182 3.92 7.00 0.43
N ILE A 183 4.33 6.18 1.37
CA ILE A 183 3.78 4.85 1.60
C ILE A 183 3.54 4.66 3.09
N SER A 184 2.34 4.17 3.46
CA SER A 184 1.93 4.07 4.86
C SER A 184 1.23 2.76 5.14
N PHE A 185 1.39 2.25 6.38
CA PHE A 185 0.60 1.17 6.96
C PHE A 185 -0.42 1.75 7.92
N VAL A 186 -1.69 1.37 7.75
CA VAL A 186 -2.84 2.00 8.38
C VAL A 186 -3.76 0.94 9.00
N LYS A 187 -4.31 1.23 10.20
CA LYS A 187 -5.32 0.40 10.91
C LYS A 187 -6.71 0.52 10.31
#